data_55552195f6a6ceacf1d244b76e4ba35f
#
_entry.id   55552195f6a6ceacf1d244b76e4ba35f
#
_cell.length_a   1.000
_cell.length_b   1.000
_cell.length_c   1.000
_cell.angle_alpha   90.00
_cell.angle_beta   90.00
_cell.angle_gamma   90.00
#
_symmetry.space_group_name_H-M   'P 1'
#
loop_
_entity.id
_entity.type
_entity.pdbx_description
1 polymer ?
#
loop_
_entity_poly.entity_id
_entity_poly.type
_entity_poly.pdbx_seq_one_letter_code
_entity_poly.pdbx_strand_id
1 'polypeptide(L)'
;MPTVNDVLKVAESYNGTQEGSAKHSEILNIYNSHKPLARGYTVKKSDPWCMTFISACFIKANAVSAIGLTECGCQEYVNYARKNNMLVNNPIIGDLAFYDWGNDGVVDHVGIIYYVSGNNLFIREGNKNDIVTTRVISKTAPSIKYFVRPHYDTHSTIYDMSKVSFADSFDRTIAGEYECTASDFLALRYNPYVNDSNLIDKIKSSETCHNYGYYTKDWYLVVYKGKTGFANKTHLRKKV
;
A
#
# COMPACT_ATOMS: atom_id res chain seq x y z
N MET A 1 -7.57 -10.12 10.86
CA MET A 1 -6.77 -10.61 9.71
C MET A 1 -6.07 -9.42 9.05
N PRO A 2 -4.93 -9.62 8.40
CA PRO A 2 -4.08 -8.54 7.89
C PRO A 2 -4.74 -7.82 6.71
N THR A 3 -4.59 -6.50 6.69
CA THR A 3 -5.12 -5.63 5.64
C THR A 3 -4.03 -5.22 4.66
N VAL A 4 -4.42 -4.72 3.48
CA VAL A 4 -3.48 -4.08 2.53
C VAL A 4 -2.65 -3.01 3.22
N ASN A 5 -3.29 -2.17 4.07
CA ASN A 5 -2.60 -1.07 4.76
C ASN A 5 -1.49 -1.55 5.72
N ASP A 6 -1.64 -2.72 6.34
CA ASP A 6 -0.60 -3.25 7.22
C ASP A 6 0.67 -3.59 6.43
N VAL A 7 0.51 -4.21 5.26
CA VAL A 7 1.63 -4.52 4.36
C VAL A 7 2.26 -3.25 3.78
N LEU A 8 1.44 -2.30 3.32
CA LEU A 8 1.95 -1.04 2.75
C LEU A 8 2.70 -0.19 3.77
N LYS A 9 2.27 -0.14 5.04
CA LYS A 9 3.01 0.52 6.13
C LYS A 9 4.39 -0.09 6.34
N VAL A 10 4.48 -1.43 6.29
CA VAL A 10 5.78 -2.12 6.40
C VAL A 10 6.65 -1.78 5.19
N ALA A 11 6.12 -1.87 3.97
CA ALA A 11 6.87 -1.53 2.76
C ALA A 11 7.38 -0.07 2.78
N GLU A 12 6.56 0.87 3.27
CA GLU A 12 6.94 2.28 3.42
C GLU A 12 8.03 2.48 4.46
N SER A 13 8.01 1.73 5.58
CA SER A 13 9.02 1.84 6.65
C SER A 13 10.43 1.51 6.18
N TYR A 14 10.57 0.80 5.07
CA TYR A 14 11.83 0.47 4.43
C TYR A 14 12.24 1.42 3.31
N ASN A 15 11.43 2.42 2.95
CA ASN A 15 11.77 3.37 1.90
C ASN A 15 13.16 4.00 2.14
N GLY A 16 14.00 4.05 1.10
CA GLY A 16 15.38 4.52 1.17
C GLY A 16 16.39 3.49 1.73
N THR A 17 15.97 2.26 2.03
CA THR A 17 16.90 1.21 2.46
C THR A 17 17.84 0.82 1.34
N GLN A 18 19.13 1.01 1.55
CA GLN A 18 20.19 0.61 0.62
C GLN A 18 20.66 -0.82 0.87
N GLU A 19 21.06 -1.51 -0.18
CA GLU A 19 21.74 -2.81 -0.09
C GLU A 19 22.97 -2.71 0.82
N GLY A 20 23.25 -3.76 1.58
CA GLY A 20 24.36 -3.79 2.54
C GLY A 20 24.09 -3.08 3.88
N SER A 21 23.02 -2.28 3.98
CA SER A 21 22.66 -1.58 5.22
C SER A 21 22.11 -2.52 6.30
N ALA A 22 21.98 -2.02 7.53
CA ALA A 22 21.35 -2.76 8.63
C ALA A 22 19.89 -3.10 8.32
N LYS A 23 19.14 -2.18 7.71
CA LYS A 23 17.75 -2.43 7.28
C LYS A 23 17.65 -3.47 6.16
N HIS A 24 18.60 -3.50 5.21
CA HIS A 24 18.67 -4.58 4.22
C HIS A 24 18.90 -5.92 4.91
N SER A 25 19.84 -6.00 5.85
CA SER A 25 20.08 -7.22 6.64
C SER A 25 18.85 -7.64 7.44
N GLU A 26 18.06 -6.70 7.96
CA GLU A 26 16.78 -6.98 8.63
C GLU A 26 15.78 -7.64 7.67
N ILE A 27 15.62 -7.11 6.45
CA ILE A 27 14.73 -7.68 5.41
C ILE A 27 15.09 -9.15 5.13
N LEU A 28 16.39 -9.41 4.90
CA LEU A 28 16.87 -10.79 4.65
C LEU A 28 16.64 -11.71 5.86
N ASN A 29 16.87 -11.21 7.07
CA ASN A 29 16.68 -11.97 8.31
C ASN A 29 15.21 -12.31 8.54
N ILE A 30 14.27 -11.40 8.26
CA ILE A 30 12.83 -11.65 8.36
C ILE A 30 12.46 -12.82 7.45
N TYR A 31 12.87 -12.78 6.18
CA TYR A 31 12.61 -13.87 5.24
C TYR A 31 13.29 -15.18 5.69
N ASN A 32 14.58 -15.15 5.98
CA ASN A 32 15.36 -16.35 6.32
C ASN A 32 14.92 -17.03 7.63
N SER A 33 14.32 -16.27 8.55
CA SER A 33 13.78 -16.80 9.81
C SER A 33 12.38 -17.39 9.68
N HIS A 34 11.66 -17.06 8.61
CA HIS A 34 10.33 -17.59 8.34
C HIS A 34 10.43 -18.98 7.70
N LYS A 35 9.75 -20.00 8.28
CA LYS A 35 9.83 -21.39 7.83
C LYS A 35 8.46 -21.91 7.38
N PRO A 36 8.42 -22.80 6.36
CA PRO A 36 9.56 -23.32 5.58
C PRO A 36 10.11 -22.30 4.59
N LEU A 37 11.42 -22.33 4.32
CA LEU A 37 12.03 -21.55 3.25
C LEU A 37 11.60 -22.08 1.88
N ALA A 38 11.35 -21.21 0.93
CA ALA A 38 11.10 -21.58 -0.45
C ALA A 38 12.29 -22.40 -0.98
N ARG A 39 12.00 -23.60 -1.45
CA ARG A 39 13.00 -24.55 -1.98
C ARG A 39 14.18 -24.81 -1.01
N GLY A 40 14.00 -24.55 0.30
CA GLY A 40 15.04 -24.69 1.32
C GLY A 40 16.19 -23.68 1.20
N TYR A 41 16.03 -22.62 0.36
CA TYR A 41 17.10 -21.68 0.06
C TYR A 41 17.17 -20.54 1.07
N THR A 42 18.36 -20.34 1.65
CA THR A 42 18.66 -19.17 2.51
C THR A 42 19.23 -18.05 1.66
N VAL A 43 18.52 -16.93 1.59
CA VAL A 43 18.93 -15.75 0.79
C VAL A 43 20.17 -15.10 1.39
N LYS A 44 21.15 -14.81 0.52
CA LYS A 44 22.43 -14.17 0.86
C LYS A 44 22.37 -12.66 0.58
N LYS A 45 23.32 -11.91 1.13
CA LYS A 45 23.40 -10.45 0.96
C LYS A 45 23.62 -9.99 -0.49
N SER A 46 24.22 -10.85 -1.31
CA SER A 46 24.53 -10.58 -2.72
C SER A 46 23.45 -11.07 -3.68
N ASP A 47 22.40 -11.71 -3.19
CA ASP A 47 21.33 -12.21 -4.06
C ASP A 47 20.36 -11.08 -4.43
N PRO A 48 19.71 -11.15 -5.60
CA PRO A 48 18.60 -10.27 -5.90
C PRO A 48 17.50 -10.40 -4.84
N TRP A 49 17.08 -9.27 -4.27
CA TRP A 49 16.20 -9.28 -3.10
C TRP A 49 14.84 -8.59 -3.31
N CYS A 50 14.43 -8.36 -4.56
CA CYS A 50 13.13 -7.75 -4.85
C CYS A 50 11.95 -8.59 -4.34
N MET A 51 11.90 -9.90 -4.63
CA MET A 51 10.84 -10.78 -4.13
C MET A 51 11.01 -11.09 -2.65
N THR A 52 12.25 -11.18 -2.16
CA THR A 52 12.56 -11.31 -0.72
C THR A 52 12.00 -10.11 0.07
N PHE A 53 12.13 -8.89 -0.45
CA PHE A 53 11.55 -7.68 0.14
C PHE A 53 10.02 -7.78 0.25
N ILE A 54 9.35 -8.21 -0.82
CA ILE A 54 7.90 -8.42 -0.80
C ILE A 54 7.53 -9.45 0.27
N SER A 55 8.16 -10.63 0.26
CA SER A 55 7.90 -11.67 1.26
C SER A 55 8.13 -11.16 2.69
N ALA A 56 9.22 -10.43 2.93
CA ALA A 56 9.52 -9.85 4.24
C ALA A 56 8.46 -8.84 4.70
N CYS A 57 7.92 -8.03 3.78
CA CYS A 57 6.81 -7.11 4.09
C CYS A 57 5.57 -7.85 4.57
N PHE A 58 5.19 -8.94 3.89
CA PHE A 58 4.04 -9.75 4.27
C PHE A 58 4.28 -10.53 5.58
N ILE A 59 5.47 -11.07 5.80
CA ILE A 59 5.82 -11.73 7.05
C ILE A 59 5.72 -10.75 8.23
N LYS A 60 6.36 -9.59 8.12
CA LYS A 60 6.39 -8.57 9.19
C LYS A 60 5.01 -7.99 9.47
N ALA A 61 4.15 -7.89 8.45
CA ALA A 61 2.76 -7.48 8.60
C ALA A 61 1.84 -8.59 9.13
N ASN A 62 2.37 -9.80 9.41
CA ASN A 62 1.57 -10.99 9.75
C ASN A 62 0.51 -11.32 8.68
N ALA A 63 0.85 -11.13 7.39
CA ALA A 63 -0.04 -11.19 6.24
C ALA A 63 0.32 -12.32 5.26
N VAL A 64 1.07 -13.34 5.68
CA VAL A 64 1.52 -14.44 4.82
C VAL A 64 0.34 -15.18 4.20
N SER A 65 -0.77 -15.32 4.93
CA SER A 65 -2.00 -15.94 4.40
C SER A 65 -2.54 -15.23 3.15
N ALA A 66 -2.30 -13.94 2.99
CA ALA A 66 -2.75 -13.18 1.82
C ALA A 66 -1.95 -13.52 0.55
N ILE A 67 -0.63 -13.75 0.67
CA ILE A 67 0.21 -14.16 -0.47
C ILE A 67 0.32 -15.68 -0.62
N GLY A 68 -0.12 -16.44 0.39
CA GLY A 68 -0.19 -17.90 0.41
C GLY A 68 1.17 -18.61 0.39
N LEU A 69 2.20 -18.00 -0.15
CA LEU A 69 3.58 -18.53 -0.22
C LEU A 69 4.57 -17.38 -0.06
N THR A 70 5.57 -17.55 0.82
CA THR A 70 6.75 -16.69 0.86
C THR A 70 7.80 -17.23 -0.11
N GLU A 71 8.31 -16.39 -0.99
CA GLU A 71 9.22 -16.76 -2.06
C GLU A 71 10.35 -15.72 -2.18
N CYS A 72 11.50 -16.10 -2.75
CA CYS A 72 12.60 -15.20 -3.09
C CYS A 72 12.83 -15.10 -4.61
N GLY A 73 12.16 -15.91 -5.42
CA GLY A 73 12.21 -15.87 -6.87
C GLY A 73 10.90 -15.33 -7.48
N CYS A 74 11.02 -14.39 -8.41
CA CYS A 74 9.85 -13.76 -9.04
C CYS A 74 9.07 -14.75 -9.91
N GLN A 75 9.76 -15.49 -10.77
CA GLN A 75 9.12 -16.44 -11.69
C GLN A 75 8.41 -17.58 -10.93
N GLU A 76 9.02 -18.09 -9.87
CA GLU A 76 8.44 -19.14 -9.04
C GLU A 76 7.17 -18.67 -8.35
N TYR A 77 7.18 -17.43 -7.85
CA TYR A 77 5.98 -16.86 -7.25
C TYR A 77 4.85 -16.64 -8.28
N VAL A 78 5.15 -16.15 -9.48
CA VAL A 78 4.13 -16.02 -10.56
C VAL A 78 3.56 -17.39 -10.95
N ASN A 79 4.38 -18.44 -11.00
CA ASN A 79 3.91 -19.80 -11.26
C ASN A 79 2.95 -20.29 -10.17
N TYR A 80 3.25 -20.00 -8.91
CA TYR A 80 2.35 -20.26 -7.78
C TYR A 80 1.04 -19.46 -7.91
N ALA A 81 1.14 -18.13 -8.14
CA ALA A 81 0.00 -17.24 -8.26
C ALA A 81 -0.95 -17.66 -9.39
N ARG A 82 -0.40 -18.10 -10.54
CA ARG A 82 -1.18 -18.61 -11.67
C ARG A 82 -1.98 -19.85 -11.29
N LYS A 83 -1.35 -20.81 -10.58
CA LYS A 83 -2.03 -22.04 -10.12
C LYS A 83 -3.13 -21.76 -9.11
N ASN A 84 -3.05 -20.65 -8.39
CA ASN A 84 -4.01 -20.27 -7.35
C ASN A 84 -4.99 -19.17 -7.80
N ASN A 85 -5.11 -18.90 -9.12
CA ASN A 85 -6.05 -17.91 -9.68
C ASN A 85 -5.88 -16.49 -9.13
N MET A 86 -4.64 -16.09 -8.80
CA MET A 86 -4.35 -14.76 -8.23
C MET A 86 -4.00 -13.71 -9.31
N LEU A 87 -3.91 -14.11 -10.60
CA LEU A 87 -3.60 -13.17 -11.67
C LEU A 87 -4.80 -12.28 -11.98
N VAL A 88 -4.56 -10.99 -12.19
CA VAL A 88 -5.59 -9.99 -12.51
C VAL A 88 -5.15 -9.09 -13.67
N ASN A 89 -6.13 -8.53 -14.41
CA ASN A 89 -5.87 -7.61 -15.52
C ASN A 89 -6.01 -6.14 -15.11
N ASN A 90 -6.82 -5.85 -14.09
CA ASN A 90 -7.07 -4.49 -13.61
C ASN A 90 -6.43 -4.33 -12.22
N PRO A 91 -5.21 -3.78 -12.14
CA PRO A 91 -4.50 -3.65 -10.89
C PRO A 91 -5.12 -2.59 -9.99
N ILE A 92 -5.07 -2.85 -8.68
CA ILE A 92 -5.47 -1.95 -7.61
C ILE A 92 -4.36 -1.82 -6.56
N ILE A 93 -4.53 -0.92 -5.61
CA ILE A 93 -3.60 -0.77 -4.47
C ILE A 93 -3.52 -2.10 -3.71
N GLY A 94 -2.29 -2.53 -3.40
CA GLY A 94 -1.98 -3.80 -2.75
C GLY A 94 -1.65 -4.94 -3.72
N ASP A 95 -1.95 -4.81 -5.01
CA ASP A 95 -1.53 -5.79 -6.00
C ASP A 95 -0.01 -5.74 -6.20
N LEU A 96 0.56 -6.86 -6.62
CA LEU A 96 1.97 -6.98 -6.99
C LEU A 96 2.11 -6.84 -8.51
N ALA A 97 3.05 -6.00 -8.96
CA ALA A 97 3.40 -5.86 -10.37
C ALA A 97 4.70 -6.63 -10.64
N PHE A 98 4.67 -7.56 -11.59
CA PHE A 98 5.79 -8.37 -12.00
C PHE A 98 6.30 -7.94 -13.38
N TYR A 99 7.60 -7.78 -13.48
CA TYR A 99 8.28 -7.26 -14.66
C TYR A 99 9.12 -8.33 -15.35
N ASP A 100 9.20 -8.22 -16.64
CA ASP A 100 10.12 -8.92 -17.52
C ASP A 100 10.87 -7.84 -18.31
N TRP A 101 12.03 -7.44 -17.79
CA TRP A 101 12.85 -6.39 -18.42
C TRP A 101 13.61 -6.91 -19.63
N GLY A 102 13.95 -8.21 -19.62
CA GLY A 102 14.62 -8.88 -20.72
C GLY A 102 13.73 -9.17 -21.92
N ASN A 103 12.40 -9.14 -21.71
CA ASN A 103 11.38 -9.57 -22.68
C ASN A 103 11.63 -10.97 -23.22
N ASP A 104 12.11 -11.86 -22.35
CA ASP A 104 12.42 -13.26 -22.64
C ASP A 104 11.34 -14.24 -22.16
N GLY A 105 10.27 -13.69 -21.56
CA GLY A 105 9.13 -14.44 -21.02
C GLY A 105 9.31 -14.88 -19.58
N VAL A 106 10.45 -14.57 -18.95
CA VAL A 106 10.74 -14.84 -17.53
C VAL A 106 10.65 -13.54 -16.75
N VAL A 107 9.87 -13.52 -15.65
CA VAL A 107 9.80 -12.35 -14.79
C VAL A 107 11.00 -12.29 -13.86
N ASP A 108 11.63 -11.13 -13.83
CA ASP A 108 12.89 -10.89 -13.12
C ASP A 108 12.79 -9.87 -11.98
N HIS A 109 11.66 -9.17 -11.88
CA HIS A 109 11.49 -8.13 -10.87
C HIS A 109 10.04 -8.02 -10.38
N VAL A 110 9.85 -7.42 -9.18
CA VAL A 110 8.53 -7.24 -8.56
C VAL A 110 8.48 -6.01 -7.66
N GLY A 111 7.31 -5.42 -7.54
CA GLY A 111 6.99 -4.41 -6.54
C GLY A 111 5.52 -4.45 -6.13
N ILE A 112 5.19 -3.78 -5.02
CA ILE A 112 3.82 -3.63 -4.52
C ILE A 112 3.25 -2.26 -4.91
N ILE A 113 2.06 -2.25 -5.49
CA ILE A 113 1.34 -1.03 -5.87
C ILE A 113 0.80 -0.37 -4.60
N TYR A 114 1.25 0.84 -4.30
CA TYR A 114 0.76 1.58 -3.13
C TYR A 114 -0.14 2.76 -3.50
N TYR A 115 -0.13 3.20 -4.78
CA TYR A 115 -1.01 4.25 -5.25
C TYR A 115 -1.26 4.11 -6.76
N VAL A 116 -2.47 4.49 -7.20
CA VAL A 116 -2.89 4.49 -8.61
C VAL A 116 -3.44 5.87 -8.96
N SER A 117 -2.95 6.48 -10.04
CA SER A 117 -3.43 7.77 -10.55
C SER A 117 -3.65 7.69 -12.06
N GLY A 118 -4.90 7.61 -12.47
CA GLY A 118 -5.25 7.42 -13.87
C GLY A 118 -4.61 6.16 -14.46
N ASN A 119 -3.71 6.34 -15.42
CA ASN A 119 -2.96 5.24 -16.05
C ASN A 119 -1.63 4.93 -15.34
N ASN A 120 -1.23 5.72 -14.34
CA ASN A 120 0.04 5.57 -13.65
C ASN A 120 -0.11 4.75 -12.37
N LEU A 121 0.82 3.81 -12.20
CA LEU A 121 1.03 3.04 -10.99
C LEU A 121 2.24 3.58 -10.24
N PHE A 122 2.10 3.73 -8.92
CA PHE A 122 3.19 4.06 -8.01
C PHE A 122 3.50 2.79 -7.22
N ILE A 123 4.69 2.25 -7.42
CA ILE A 123 5.05 0.91 -6.98
C ILE A 123 6.26 1.00 -6.08
N ARG A 124 6.16 0.41 -4.87
CA ARG A 124 7.29 0.27 -3.96
C ARG A 124 8.05 -1.00 -4.31
N GLU A 125 9.33 -0.85 -4.62
CA GLU A 125 10.21 -1.94 -5.04
C GLU A 125 11.41 -2.05 -4.13
N GLY A 126 11.78 -3.27 -3.76
CA GLY A 126 13.11 -3.58 -3.22
C GLY A 126 14.08 -3.87 -4.35
N ASN A 127 15.36 -3.67 -4.12
CA ASN A 127 16.42 -3.94 -5.10
C ASN A 127 16.27 -3.18 -6.44
N LYS A 128 15.61 -2.04 -6.44
CA LYS A 128 15.60 -1.16 -7.61
C LYS A 128 16.83 -0.26 -7.54
N ASN A 129 17.89 -0.57 -8.32
CA ASN A 129 19.21 0.05 -8.20
C ASN A 129 19.76 -0.07 -6.77
N ASP A 130 19.67 -1.27 -6.19
CA ASP A 130 20.17 -1.62 -4.86
C ASP A 130 19.53 -0.84 -3.70
N ILE A 131 18.30 -0.31 -3.91
CA ILE A 131 17.58 0.47 -2.89
C ILE A 131 16.09 0.11 -2.87
N VAL A 132 15.43 0.29 -1.71
CA VAL A 132 13.97 0.33 -1.62
C VAL A 132 13.48 1.71 -2.05
N THR A 133 12.76 1.78 -3.17
CA THR A 133 12.31 3.06 -3.71
C THR A 133 11.00 2.94 -4.49
N THR A 134 10.52 4.06 -5.01
CA THR A 134 9.31 4.12 -5.83
C THR A 134 9.66 4.05 -7.32
N ARG A 135 8.85 3.30 -8.06
CA ARG A 135 8.71 3.43 -9.52
C ARG A 135 7.37 4.06 -9.85
N VAL A 136 7.38 4.98 -10.79
CA VAL A 136 6.15 5.45 -11.45
C VAL A 136 6.16 4.92 -12.87
N ILE A 137 5.12 4.19 -13.27
CA ILE A 137 5.04 3.51 -14.57
C ILE A 137 3.60 3.41 -15.03
N SER A 138 3.37 3.45 -16.36
CA SER A 138 2.04 3.18 -16.92
C SER A 138 1.59 1.74 -16.61
N LYS A 139 0.31 1.55 -16.25
CA LYS A 139 -0.27 0.21 -16.08
C LYS A 139 -0.27 -0.62 -17.37
N THR A 140 -0.08 0.02 -18.52
CA THR A 140 0.02 -0.62 -19.84
C THR A 140 1.46 -0.73 -20.35
N ALA A 141 2.46 -0.50 -19.48
CA ALA A 141 3.86 -0.62 -19.87
C ALA A 141 4.18 -2.07 -20.28
N PRO A 142 4.83 -2.29 -21.43
CA PRO A 142 5.07 -3.63 -21.96
C PRO A 142 5.99 -4.50 -21.08
N SER A 143 6.79 -3.85 -20.23
CA SER A 143 7.64 -4.54 -19.25
C SER A 143 6.86 -5.17 -18.09
N ILE A 144 5.62 -4.74 -17.81
CA ILE A 144 4.78 -5.39 -16.82
C ILE A 144 4.10 -6.59 -17.48
N LYS A 145 4.42 -7.79 -17.03
CA LYS A 145 3.85 -9.02 -17.59
C LYS A 145 2.65 -9.52 -16.81
N TYR A 146 2.66 -9.38 -15.48
CA TYR A 146 1.57 -9.89 -14.63
C TYR A 146 1.29 -8.93 -13.48
N PHE A 147 -0.01 -8.85 -13.14
CA PHE A 147 -0.44 -8.36 -11.86
C PHE A 147 -0.96 -9.52 -11.03
N VAL A 148 -0.55 -9.59 -9.77
CA VAL A 148 -1.00 -10.62 -8.83
C VAL A 148 -1.73 -9.93 -7.70
N ARG A 149 -2.95 -10.40 -7.39
CA ARG A 149 -3.75 -9.92 -6.26
C ARG A 149 -3.64 -10.85 -5.08
N PRO A 150 -2.96 -10.44 -3.99
CA PRO A 150 -2.98 -11.18 -2.75
C PRO A 150 -4.42 -11.27 -2.18
N HIS A 151 -4.75 -12.37 -1.53
CA HIS A 151 -6.05 -12.58 -0.89
C HIS A 151 -6.10 -11.89 0.48
N TYR A 152 -6.16 -10.57 0.48
CA TYR A 152 -6.38 -9.81 1.70
C TYR A 152 -7.78 -10.04 2.25
N ASP A 153 -7.94 -9.83 3.55
CA ASP A 153 -9.27 -9.87 4.16
C ASP A 153 -10.15 -8.75 3.59
N THR A 154 -11.27 -9.13 2.95
CA THR A 154 -12.17 -8.21 2.26
C THR A 154 -13.04 -7.37 3.21
N HIS A 155 -12.96 -7.61 4.52
CA HIS A 155 -13.69 -6.80 5.52
C HIS A 155 -13.02 -5.45 5.83
N SER A 156 -11.81 -5.18 5.33
CA SER A 156 -11.30 -3.81 5.27
C SER A 156 -11.56 -3.26 3.87
N THR A 157 -12.46 -2.31 3.76
CA THR A 157 -12.59 -1.48 2.55
C THR A 157 -11.20 -0.97 2.18
N ILE A 158 -10.66 -1.43 1.04
CA ILE A 158 -9.37 -0.96 0.53
C ILE A 158 -9.51 0.54 0.36
N TYR A 159 -8.77 1.31 1.16
CA TYR A 159 -8.70 2.75 0.97
C TYR A 159 -8.04 3.02 -0.37
N ASP A 160 -8.80 3.56 -1.30
CA ASP A 160 -8.36 3.93 -2.63
C ASP A 160 -8.30 5.45 -2.73
N MET A 161 -7.11 6.03 -2.52
CA MET A 161 -6.92 7.47 -2.58
C MET A 161 -7.29 8.07 -3.94
N SER A 162 -7.27 7.29 -5.02
CA SER A 162 -7.69 7.77 -6.34
C SER A 162 -9.19 8.11 -6.43
N LYS A 163 -9.99 7.58 -5.50
CA LYS A 163 -11.43 7.89 -5.37
C LYS A 163 -11.71 9.14 -4.55
N VAL A 164 -10.71 9.67 -3.83
CA VAL A 164 -10.88 10.92 -3.09
C VAL A 164 -10.98 12.06 -4.07
N SER A 165 -12.09 12.80 -4.04
CA SER A 165 -12.24 13.98 -4.89
C SER A 165 -11.30 15.11 -4.43
N PHE A 166 -11.05 16.08 -5.33
CA PHE A 166 -10.27 17.24 -4.98
C PHE A 166 -11.12 18.19 -4.12
N ALA A 167 -10.49 18.83 -3.12
CA ALA A 167 -11.06 19.99 -2.46
C ALA A 167 -11.03 21.17 -3.45
N ASP A 168 -12.08 22.01 -3.44
CA ASP A 168 -12.18 23.14 -4.35
C ASP A 168 -11.60 24.45 -3.77
N SER A 169 -11.22 24.43 -2.49
CA SER A 169 -10.81 25.64 -1.75
C SER A 169 -9.64 25.33 -0.81
N PHE A 170 -8.83 26.35 -0.55
CA PHE A 170 -7.70 26.31 0.37
C PHE A 170 -7.66 27.56 1.26
N ASP A 171 -7.53 27.36 2.58
CA ASP A 171 -7.30 28.41 3.57
C ASP A 171 -6.30 27.91 4.63
N ARG A 172 -5.13 28.52 4.67
CA ARG A 172 -4.06 28.15 5.61
C ARG A 172 -4.46 28.32 7.08
N THR A 173 -5.41 29.22 7.38
CA THR A 173 -5.82 29.50 8.78
C THR A 173 -6.59 28.33 9.41
N ILE A 174 -7.21 27.47 8.59
CA ILE A 174 -7.89 26.27 9.08
C ILE A 174 -6.98 25.06 9.16
N ALA A 175 -5.72 25.14 8.74
CA ALA A 175 -4.79 24.03 8.91
C ALA A 175 -4.53 23.73 10.39
N GLY A 176 -4.41 22.44 10.74
CA GLY A 176 -4.12 21.99 12.10
C GLY A 176 -4.80 20.68 12.47
N GLU A 177 -4.62 20.31 13.74
CA GLU A 177 -5.27 19.14 14.34
C GLU A 177 -6.71 19.47 14.73
N TYR A 178 -7.60 18.51 14.48
CA TYR A 178 -9.01 18.60 14.82
C TYR A 178 -9.44 17.37 15.60
N GLU A 179 -10.22 17.57 16.64
CA GLU A 179 -10.86 16.52 17.43
C GLU A 179 -12.29 16.27 16.92
N CYS A 180 -12.66 15.01 16.80
CA CYS A 180 -14.03 14.61 16.47
C CYS A 180 -14.96 14.85 17.66
N THR A 181 -16.01 15.66 17.46
CA THR A 181 -17.04 16.00 18.46
C THR A 181 -18.36 15.28 18.25
N ALA A 182 -18.44 14.36 17.29
CA ALA A 182 -19.61 13.51 17.10
C ALA A 182 -19.78 12.54 18.30
N SER A 183 -21.01 12.22 18.66
CA SER A 183 -21.32 11.38 19.83
C SER A 183 -20.80 9.94 19.71
N ASP A 184 -20.74 9.37 18.50
CA ASP A 184 -20.24 8.02 18.21
C ASP A 184 -19.04 8.10 17.27
N PHE A 185 -19.27 8.45 16.02
CA PHE A 185 -18.21 8.62 15.02
C PHE A 185 -18.58 9.68 13.98
N LEU A 186 -17.55 10.23 13.32
CA LEU A 186 -17.64 11.05 12.13
C LEU A 186 -17.15 10.25 10.93
N ALA A 187 -17.96 10.15 9.88
CA ALA A 187 -17.59 9.43 8.68
C ALA A 187 -16.49 10.17 7.90
N LEU A 188 -15.38 9.49 7.62
CA LEU A 188 -14.40 9.89 6.62
C LEU A 188 -14.84 9.35 5.26
N ARG A 189 -14.91 10.20 4.24
CA ARG A 189 -15.53 9.87 2.95
C ARG A 189 -14.63 10.18 1.76
N TYR A 190 -14.82 9.47 0.66
CA TYR A 190 -14.12 9.74 -0.60
C TYR A 190 -14.53 11.08 -1.23
N ASN A 191 -15.77 11.48 -1.04
CA ASN A 191 -16.35 12.71 -1.64
C ASN A 191 -17.14 13.49 -0.58
N PRO A 192 -17.31 14.83 -0.75
CA PRO A 192 -17.97 15.71 0.24
C PRO A 192 -19.50 15.61 0.18
N TYR A 193 -20.04 14.41 0.30
CA TYR A 193 -21.49 14.16 0.43
C TYR A 193 -21.78 12.85 1.18
N VAL A 194 -22.99 12.72 1.69
CA VAL A 194 -23.41 11.52 2.46
C VAL A 194 -23.93 10.44 1.50
N ASN A 195 -23.22 9.31 1.49
CA ASN A 195 -23.61 8.09 0.78
C ASN A 195 -22.83 6.90 1.41
N ASP A 196 -23.44 5.76 1.58
CA ASP A 196 -22.81 4.59 2.21
C ASP A 196 -21.66 4.01 1.38
N SER A 197 -21.77 4.02 0.06
CA SER A 197 -20.69 3.57 -0.84
C SER A 197 -19.48 4.50 -0.86
N ASN A 198 -19.59 5.68 -0.22
CA ASN A 198 -18.60 6.73 -0.15
C ASN A 198 -17.76 6.72 1.16
N LEU A 199 -18.00 5.76 2.05
CA LEU A 199 -17.33 5.65 3.34
C LEU A 199 -15.93 5.08 3.18
N ILE A 200 -14.93 5.77 3.75
CA ILE A 200 -13.54 5.32 3.87
C ILE A 200 -13.30 4.70 5.24
N ASP A 201 -13.65 5.45 6.30
CA ASP A 201 -13.38 5.08 7.69
C ASP A 201 -14.32 5.84 8.64
N LYS A 202 -14.22 5.54 9.93
CA LYS A 202 -14.96 6.16 11.01
C LYS A 202 -13.99 6.80 12.00
N ILE A 203 -13.98 8.14 12.08
CA ILE A 203 -13.23 8.90 13.09
C ILE A 203 -14.06 8.81 14.37
N LYS A 204 -13.61 8.07 15.35
CA LYS A 204 -14.36 7.89 16.61
C LYS A 204 -14.43 9.18 17.40
N SER A 205 -15.42 9.29 18.28
CA SER A 205 -15.54 10.41 19.22
C SER A 205 -14.23 10.63 19.96
N SER A 206 -13.80 11.88 20.07
CA SER A 206 -12.55 12.32 20.72
C SER A 206 -11.25 11.90 20.02
N GLU A 207 -11.29 11.14 18.92
CA GLU A 207 -10.09 10.90 18.09
C GLU A 207 -9.78 12.14 17.24
N THR A 208 -8.52 12.25 16.81
CA THR A 208 -8.02 13.42 16.06
C THR A 208 -7.72 13.09 14.60
N CYS A 209 -7.91 14.08 13.75
CA CYS A 209 -7.47 14.09 12.35
C CYS A 209 -6.75 15.41 12.04
N HIS A 210 -5.99 15.44 10.94
CA HIS A 210 -5.25 16.63 10.52
C HIS A 210 -5.83 17.23 9.24
N ASN A 211 -6.09 18.56 9.23
CA ASN A 211 -6.42 19.32 8.03
C ASN A 211 -5.21 20.14 7.60
N TYR A 212 -4.81 20.05 6.35
CA TYR A 212 -3.72 20.83 5.75
C TYR A 212 -4.20 22.15 5.10
N GLY A 213 -5.42 22.60 5.39
CA GLY A 213 -5.99 23.83 4.87
C GLY A 213 -6.97 23.62 3.70
N TYR A 214 -7.21 22.39 3.29
CA TYR A 214 -8.10 22.09 2.17
C TYR A 214 -9.53 21.82 2.63
N TYR A 215 -10.50 22.41 1.89
CA TYR A 215 -11.92 22.26 2.20
C TYR A 215 -12.81 22.38 0.96
N THR A 216 -14.06 21.97 1.08
CA THR A 216 -15.13 22.14 0.11
C THR A 216 -16.41 22.40 0.88
N LYS A 217 -17.00 23.58 0.78
CA LYS A 217 -18.23 24.01 1.47
C LYS A 217 -18.25 23.58 2.96
N ASP A 218 -19.00 22.54 3.30
CA ASP A 218 -19.20 22.04 4.67
C ASP A 218 -18.26 20.92 5.08
N TRP A 219 -17.26 20.62 4.25
CA TRP A 219 -16.35 19.48 4.42
C TRP A 219 -14.89 19.93 4.47
N TYR A 220 -14.16 19.38 5.43
CA TYR A 220 -12.70 19.48 5.45
C TYR A 220 -12.10 18.24 4.80
N LEU A 221 -11.06 18.43 3.99
CA LEU A 221 -10.21 17.34 3.53
C LEU A 221 -9.17 17.09 4.61
N VAL A 222 -9.27 15.94 5.27
CA VAL A 222 -8.46 15.59 6.45
C VAL A 222 -7.69 14.30 6.24
N VAL A 223 -6.62 14.13 7.01
CA VAL A 223 -5.87 12.87 7.12
C VAL A 223 -6.16 12.25 8.48
N TYR A 224 -6.63 11.01 8.49
CA TYR A 224 -6.93 10.23 9.67
C TYR A 224 -6.35 8.82 9.52
N LYS A 225 -5.46 8.40 10.45
CA LYS A 225 -4.79 7.09 10.41
C LYS A 225 -4.19 6.76 9.03
N GLY A 226 -3.56 7.75 8.39
CA GLY A 226 -2.92 7.61 7.07
C GLY A 226 -3.88 7.59 5.87
N LYS A 227 -5.18 7.81 6.07
CA LYS A 227 -6.19 7.90 5.02
C LYS A 227 -6.63 9.34 4.83
N THR A 228 -6.58 9.85 3.60
CA THR A 228 -7.12 11.16 3.24
C THR A 228 -8.58 11.03 2.84
N GLY A 229 -9.42 11.96 3.26
CA GLY A 229 -10.84 11.98 2.90
C GLY A 229 -11.57 13.20 3.45
N PHE A 230 -12.83 13.32 3.10
CA PHE A 230 -13.70 14.41 3.55
C PHE A 230 -14.41 14.04 4.85
N ALA A 231 -14.36 14.96 5.81
CA ALA A 231 -15.10 14.89 7.07
C ALA A 231 -15.92 16.18 7.24
N ASN A 232 -17.16 16.05 7.70
CA ASN A 232 -18.04 17.23 7.87
C ASN A 232 -17.51 18.12 9.00
N LYS A 233 -17.24 19.39 8.68
CA LYS A 233 -16.60 20.35 9.58
C LYS A 233 -17.41 20.67 10.84
N THR A 234 -18.75 20.48 10.83
CA THR A 234 -19.62 20.74 12.00
C THR A 234 -19.34 19.82 13.18
N HIS A 235 -18.69 18.69 12.93
CA HIS A 235 -18.32 17.71 13.95
C HIS A 235 -16.81 17.66 14.20
N LEU A 236 -16.11 18.75 13.87
CA LEU A 236 -14.68 18.90 14.05
C LEU A 236 -14.37 20.16 14.84
N ARG A 237 -13.69 20.02 15.97
CA ARG A 237 -13.20 21.13 16.78
C ARG A 237 -11.69 21.26 16.63
N LYS A 238 -11.21 22.43 16.19
CA LYS A 238 -9.77 22.69 16.09
C LYS A 238 -9.13 22.65 17.47
N LYS A 239 -8.02 21.93 17.59
CA LYS A 239 -7.20 21.95 18.81
C LYS A 239 -6.30 23.19 18.78
N VAL A 240 -6.25 23.90 19.89
CA VAL A 240 -5.42 25.10 20.11
C VAL A 240 -4.02 24.66 20.55
#